data_b2882bc9e6c7bccb5bf99c41b2bb0fd1
#
_entry.id   b2882bc9e6c7bccb5bf99c41b2bb0fd1
#
_cell.length_a   1.000
_cell.length_b   1.000
_cell.length_c   1.000
_cell.angle_alpha   90.00
_cell.angle_beta   90.00
_cell.angle_gamma   90.00
#
_symmetry.space_group_name_H-M   'P 1'
#
loop_
_entity.id
_entity.type
_entity.pdbx_description
1 polymer ?
#
loop_
_entity_poly.entity_id
_entity_poly.type
_entity_poly.pdbx_seq_one_letter_code
_entity_poly.pdbx_strand_id
1 'polypeptide(L)'
;MFTIREVRTERGTFQYRRESLTGIRCRISPVRVERKIDTVPALPLSREGCPFCPDSIGVATPTFEDGSRLRYGESVTFPNLYPYAERHIVTVITPDHATGRFGVRCLADALSGAAEALSRSPGYASINWNYLPSAGASIVHPHLQGIADTEPTFLAGLYIAAARRYLADHGRLYWDDLVEHERRSGRFLFEDEIFWSASPVPLGEREVRGVLPVSTLADIGPYIEPLAGGILRIVEFYRSLGTHAFNVSILFDAPGAGRGHRAFCSLIARLNPNSLSMCDSAFMERLHLEPVILTLPEDLGALFSGGK
;
A
#
# COMPACT_ATOMS: atom_id res chain seq x y z
N MET A 1 11.74 -7.34 -17.38
CA MET A 1 10.80 -7.04 -16.29
C MET A 1 9.57 -6.27 -16.77
N PHE A 2 9.74 -5.33 -17.68
CA PHE A 2 8.63 -4.53 -18.26
C PHE A 2 9.02 -4.00 -19.63
N THR A 3 8.03 -3.56 -20.41
CA THR A 3 8.22 -2.92 -21.73
C THR A 3 7.77 -1.47 -21.68
N ILE A 4 8.42 -0.62 -22.45
CA ILE A 4 8.09 0.79 -22.64
C ILE A 4 7.84 1.02 -24.13
N ARG A 5 6.74 1.74 -24.43
CA ARG A 5 6.49 2.31 -25.76
C ARG A 5 6.23 3.80 -25.61
N GLU A 6 7.10 4.60 -26.16
CA GLU A 6 6.95 6.06 -26.18
C GLU A 6 6.07 6.50 -27.36
N VAL A 7 5.24 7.52 -27.09
CA VAL A 7 4.42 8.19 -28.08
C VAL A 7 4.69 9.70 -28.00
N ARG A 8 5.14 10.25 -29.10
CA ARG A 8 5.33 11.70 -29.26
C ARG A 8 4.05 12.32 -29.77
N THR A 9 3.65 13.42 -29.15
CA THR A 9 2.53 14.26 -29.58
C THR A 9 3.02 15.70 -29.76
N GLU A 10 2.20 16.56 -30.31
CA GLU A 10 2.54 17.99 -30.44
C GLU A 10 2.78 18.69 -29.11
N ARG A 11 2.30 18.13 -28.00
CA ARG A 11 2.36 18.69 -26.63
C ARG A 11 3.30 17.94 -25.69
N GLY A 12 4.10 17.01 -26.19
CA GLY A 12 5.07 16.27 -25.40
C GLY A 12 4.98 14.76 -25.60
N THR A 13 5.73 14.05 -24.80
CA THR A 13 5.84 12.58 -24.87
C THR A 13 5.14 11.95 -23.70
N PHE A 14 4.45 10.84 -23.96
CA PHE A 14 3.95 9.94 -22.89
C PHE A 14 4.37 8.49 -23.20
N GLN A 15 4.35 7.66 -22.16
CA GLN A 15 4.77 6.27 -22.23
C GLN A 15 3.60 5.33 -21.93
N TYR A 16 3.49 4.26 -22.73
CA TYR A 16 2.80 3.04 -22.32
C TYR A 16 3.79 2.11 -21.65
N ARG A 17 3.47 1.62 -20.48
CA ARG A 17 4.26 0.60 -19.80
C ARG A 17 3.43 -0.64 -19.55
N ARG A 18 4.08 -1.81 -19.68
CA ARG A 18 3.47 -3.10 -19.41
C ARG A 18 4.44 -3.96 -18.60
N GLU A 19 3.98 -4.47 -17.48
CA GLU A 19 4.72 -5.44 -16.68
C GLU A 19 4.75 -6.80 -17.38
N SER A 20 5.93 -7.41 -17.47
CA SER A 20 6.09 -8.69 -18.19
C SER A 20 5.49 -9.87 -17.41
N LEU A 21 5.48 -9.80 -16.08
CA LEU A 21 4.97 -10.86 -15.24
C LEU A 21 3.44 -11.04 -15.38
N THR A 22 2.70 -9.98 -15.12
CA THR A 22 1.23 -10.00 -14.99
C THR A 22 0.50 -9.47 -16.22
N GLY A 23 1.20 -8.69 -17.06
CA GLY A 23 0.58 -7.95 -18.15
C GLY A 23 -0.12 -6.65 -17.73
N ILE A 24 -0.06 -6.26 -16.46
CA ILE A 24 -0.57 -4.99 -15.95
C ILE A 24 0.05 -3.84 -16.75
N ARG A 25 -0.75 -2.79 -17.00
CA ARG A 25 -0.37 -1.64 -17.81
C ARG A 25 -0.64 -0.33 -17.08
N CYS A 26 0.16 0.67 -17.42
CA CYS A 26 -0.09 2.06 -17.05
C CYS A 26 0.32 3.00 -18.20
N ARG A 27 -0.08 4.27 -18.07
CA ARG A 27 0.38 5.36 -18.94
C ARG A 27 1.12 6.37 -18.09
N ILE A 28 2.28 6.83 -18.54
CA ILE A 28 3.05 7.86 -17.83
C ILE A 28 3.10 9.09 -18.71
N SER A 29 2.59 10.21 -18.19
CA SER A 29 2.45 11.48 -18.91
C SER A 29 3.00 12.64 -18.06
N PRO A 30 4.32 12.87 -18.06
CA PRO A 30 4.96 13.90 -17.22
C PRO A 30 4.44 15.31 -17.48
N VAL A 31 4.07 15.62 -18.71
CA VAL A 31 3.52 16.94 -19.09
C VAL A 31 2.26 17.30 -18.26
N ARG A 32 1.55 16.33 -17.74
CA ARG A 32 0.36 16.58 -16.90
C ARG A 32 0.69 17.14 -15.51
N VAL A 33 1.95 17.09 -15.07
CA VAL A 33 2.41 17.74 -13.83
C VAL A 33 2.24 19.26 -13.90
N GLU A 34 2.26 19.85 -15.10
CA GLU A 34 2.01 21.29 -15.31
C GLU A 34 0.59 21.72 -14.92
N ARG A 35 -0.36 20.77 -14.79
CA ARG A 35 -1.67 21.08 -14.22
C ARG A 35 -1.48 21.35 -12.73
N LYS A 36 -1.95 22.51 -12.27
CA LYS A 36 -1.98 22.83 -10.83
C LYS A 36 -2.66 21.68 -10.09
N ILE A 37 -1.90 21.03 -9.23
CA ILE A 37 -2.41 20.07 -8.27
C ILE A 37 -2.56 20.88 -6.97
N ASP A 38 -3.79 21.07 -6.52
CA ASP A 38 -4.02 21.75 -5.25
C ASP A 38 -3.57 20.82 -4.11
N THR A 39 -2.69 21.36 -3.27
CA THR A 39 -2.42 20.72 -1.98
C THR A 39 -3.71 20.75 -1.17
N VAL A 40 -4.15 19.60 -0.70
CA VAL A 40 -5.33 19.49 0.15
C VAL A 40 -5.11 20.37 1.38
N PRO A 41 -5.97 21.34 1.65
CA PRO A 41 -5.91 22.03 2.94
C PRO A 41 -6.08 21.01 4.05
N ALA A 42 -5.39 21.20 5.16
CA ALA A 42 -5.61 20.40 6.35
C ALA A 42 -7.10 20.43 6.70
N LEU A 43 -7.77 19.29 6.54
CA LEU A 43 -9.18 19.20 6.90
C LEU A 43 -9.32 19.46 8.41
N PRO A 44 -10.28 20.27 8.85
CA PRO A 44 -10.58 20.37 10.26
C PRO A 44 -11.06 18.98 10.73
N LEU A 45 -10.20 18.33 11.50
CA LEU A 45 -10.42 16.95 11.92
C LEU A 45 -11.21 16.98 13.23
N SER A 46 -12.53 17.09 13.12
CA SER A 46 -13.42 17.02 14.29
C SER A 46 -13.36 15.62 14.92
N ARG A 47 -13.21 15.56 16.23
CA ARG A 47 -13.32 14.33 17.03
C ARG A 47 -14.78 13.92 17.30
N GLU A 48 -15.72 14.81 17.03
CA GLU A 48 -17.13 14.60 17.33
C GLU A 48 -17.68 13.38 16.59
N GLY A 49 -18.29 12.46 17.34
CA GLY A 49 -18.88 11.23 16.80
C GLY A 49 -17.86 10.18 16.28
N CYS A 50 -16.56 10.35 16.50
CA CYS A 50 -15.57 9.38 16.05
C CYS A 50 -15.66 8.07 16.88
N PRO A 51 -15.95 6.91 16.26
CA PRO A 51 -16.08 5.65 16.97
C PRO A 51 -14.73 5.09 17.48
N PHE A 52 -13.60 5.61 16.97
CA PHE A 52 -12.26 5.11 17.27
C PHE A 52 -11.52 5.90 18.33
N CYS A 53 -12.07 7.04 18.77
CA CYS A 53 -11.52 7.78 19.90
C CYS A 53 -11.62 6.99 21.21
N PRO A 54 -10.70 7.20 22.18
CA PRO A 54 -10.66 6.47 23.45
C PRO A 54 -12.00 6.40 24.19
N ASP A 55 -12.74 7.50 24.18
CA ASP A 55 -14.02 7.60 24.87
C ASP A 55 -15.16 6.78 24.21
N SER A 56 -14.99 6.42 22.94
CA SER A 56 -16.03 5.76 22.13
C SER A 56 -15.69 4.31 21.77
N ILE A 57 -14.41 4.00 21.57
CA ILE A 57 -13.96 2.72 20.98
C ILE A 57 -14.47 1.49 21.72
N GLY A 58 -14.61 1.60 23.05
CA GLY A 58 -15.08 0.50 23.90
C GLY A 58 -16.56 0.13 23.68
N VAL A 59 -17.39 1.07 23.26
CA VAL A 59 -18.84 0.90 23.08
C VAL A 59 -19.27 0.95 21.62
N ALA A 60 -18.52 1.64 20.76
CA ALA A 60 -18.89 1.87 19.37
C ALA A 60 -18.30 0.82 18.40
N THR A 61 -17.41 -0.05 18.87
CA THR A 61 -16.77 -1.07 18.02
C THR A 61 -17.10 -2.48 18.49
N PRO A 62 -17.16 -3.47 17.55
CA PRO A 62 -17.42 -4.87 17.92
C PRO A 62 -16.27 -5.49 18.72
N THR A 63 -16.53 -6.69 19.24
CA THR A 63 -15.54 -7.57 19.85
C THR A 63 -15.39 -8.85 19.03
N PHE A 64 -14.31 -9.58 19.21
CA PHE A 64 -14.19 -10.95 18.74
C PHE A 64 -15.18 -11.86 19.49
N GLU A 65 -15.33 -13.11 19.04
CA GLU A 65 -16.29 -14.09 19.63
C GLU A 65 -16.06 -14.32 21.12
N ASP A 66 -14.83 -14.20 21.59
CA ASP A 66 -14.44 -14.31 23.00
C ASP A 66 -14.73 -13.04 23.83
N GLY A 67 -15.38 -12.05 23.24
CA GLY A 67 -15.67 -10.77 23.87
C GLY A 67 -14.49 -9.79 23.94
N SER A 68 -13.33 -10.16 23.40
CA SER A 68 -12.12 -9.35 23.48
C SER A 68 -11.94 -8.41 22.28
N ARG A 69 -11.00 -7.47 22.42
CA ARG A 69 -10.29 -6.75 21.38
C ARG A 69 -8.80 -6.98 21.58
N LEU A 70 -8.03 -7.21 20.53
CA LEU A 70 -6.59 -7.36 20.67
C LEU A 70 -5.93 -6.00 20.92
N ARG A 71 -4.92 -5.99 21.78
CA ARG A 71 -4.16 -4.78 22.11
C ARG A 71 -2.66 -5.05 21.99
N TYR A 72 -1.98 -4.19 21.23
CA TYR A 72 -0.53 -4.14 21.09
C TYR A 72 -0.09 -2.70 21.29
N GLY A 73 0.70 -2.44 22.36
CA GLY A 73 1.00 -1.07 22.75
C GLY A 73 -0.28 -0.26 22.93
N GLU A 74 -0.39 0.83 22.18
CA GLU A 74 -1.59 1.69 22.18
C GLU A 74 -2.64 1.31 21.11
N SER A 75 -2.30 0.39 20.21
CA SER A 75 -3.20 -0.03 19.13
C SER A 75 -4.32 -0.95 19.62
N VAL A 76 -5.46 -0.91 18.92
CA VAL A 76 -6.62 -1.74 19.24
C VAL A 76 -7.18 -2.35 17.98
N THR A 77 -7.25 -3.69 17.93
CA THR A 77 -7.80 -4.46 16.80
C THR A 77 -9.09 -5.15 17.16
N PHE A 78 -10.06 -5.07 16.26
CA PHE A 78 -11.41 -5.64 16.42
C PHE A 78 -12.03 -6.00 15.06
N PRO A 79 -13.10 -6.83 14.98
CA PRO A 79 -13.80 -7.12 13.74
C PRO A 79 -14.40 -5.85 13.12
N ASN A 80 -14.45 -5.77 11.79
CA ASN A 80 -15.16 -4.67 11.13
C ASN A 80 -16.67 -4.83 11.33
N LEU A 81 -17.35 -3.73 11.68
CA LEU A 81 -18.80 -3.72 11.88
C LEU A 81 -19.58 -4.00 10.58
N TYR A 82 -19.01 -3.63 9.43
CA TYR A 82 -19.58 -3.81 8.10
C TYR A 82 -18.64 -4.61 7.20
N PRO A 83 -18.51 -5.94 7.43
CA PRO A 83 -17.53 -6.76 6.72
C PRO A 83 -17.91 -6.96 5.26
N TYR A 84 -16.90 -7.03 4.39
CA TYR A 84 -17.01 -7.43 2.98
C TYR A 84 -15.97 -8.50 2.59
N ALA A 85 -15.43 -9.21 3.60
CA ALA A 85 -14.53 -10.33 3.46
C ALA A 85 -14.91 -11.38 4.53
N GLU A 86 -14.49 -12.64 4.35
CA GLU A 86 -14.76 -13.73 5.29
C GLU A 86 -14.19 -13.41 6.69
N ARG A 87 -13.02 -12.81 6.73
CA ARG A 87 -12.47 -12.13 7.90
C ARG A 87 -12.10 -10.71 7.55
N HIS A 88 -12.74 -9.78 8.22
CA HIS A 88 -12.48 -8.35 8.05
C HIS A 88 -12.28 -7.70 9.41
N ILE A 89 -11.11 -7.11 9.61
CA ILE A 89 -10.73 -6.46 10.88
C ILE A 89 -10.38 -5.00 10.66
N VAL A 90 -10.48 -4.24 11.74
CA VAL A 90 -9.97 -2.87 11.86
C VAL A 90 -8.95 -2.83 12.98
N THR A 91 -7.83 -2.14 12.76
CA THR A 91 -6.83 -1.86 13.78
C THR A 91 -6.64 -0.35 13.89
N VAL A 92 -7.12 0.24 14.97
CA VAL A 92 -6.84 1.63 15.32
C VAL A 92 -5.37 1.72 15.74
N ILE A 93 -4.60 2.59 15.06
CA ILE A 93 -3.14 2.64 15.22
C ILE A 93 -2.74 3.30 16.54
N THR A 94 -3.39 4.40 16.90
CA THR A 94 -3.07 5.25 18.05
C THR A 94 -4.35 5.87 18.62
N PRO A 95 -4.42 6.24 19.90
CA PRO A 95 -5.54 6.98 20.46
C PRO A 95 -5.68 8.41 19.90
N ASP A 96 -4.65 8.92 19.25
CA ASP A 96 -4.64 10.28 18.69
C ASP A 96 -5.48 10.37 17.42
N HIS A 97 -6.58 11.14 17.48
CA HIS A 97 -7.56 11.24 16.40
C HIS A 97 -7.00 11.77 15.07
N ALA A 98 -6.09 12.71 15.13
CA ALA A 98 -5.67 13.49 13.96
C ALA A 98 -4.14 13.62 13.88
N THR A 99 -3.41 12.57 14.25
CA THR A 99 -1.97 12.63 14.12
C THR A 99 -1.55 12.46 12.66
N GLY A 100 -0.62 13.31 12.22
CA GLY A 100 0.07 13.15 10.95
C GLY A 100 1.42 12.44 11.10
N ARG A 101 1.89 12.19 12.31
CA ARG A 101 3.19 11.56 12.58
C ARG A 101 2.99 10.29 13.39
N PHE A 102 3.66 9.24 12.95
CA PHE A 102 3.61 7.92 13.56
C PHE A 102 5.01 7.49 13.94
N GLY A 103 5.17 6.91 15.12
CA GLY A 103 6.40 6.23 15.52
C GLY A 103 6.47 4.82 14.89
N VAL A 104 7.68 4.34 14.61
CA VAL A 104 7.89 2.98 14.08
C VAL A 104 7.24 1.95 14.99
N ARG A 105 7.43 2.06 16.30
CA ARG A 105 6.85 1.14 17.29
C ARG A 105 5.33 1.15 17.27
N CYS A 106 4.71 2.32 17.16
CA CYS A 106 3.26 2.47 17.11
C CYS A 106 2.66 1.75 15.88
N LEU A 107 3.27 1.93 14.69
CA LEU A 107 2.82 1.23 13.48
C LEU A 107 3.13 -0.27 13.54
N ALA A 108 4.27 -0.67 14.11
CA ALA A 108 4.63 -2.07 14.29
C ALA A 108 3.65 -2.81 15.22
N ASP A 109 3.25 -2.17 16.32
CA ASP A 109 2.23 -2.70 17.24
C ASP A 109 0.87 -2.88 16.52
N ALA A 110 0.46 -1.91 15.70
CA ALA A 110 -0.76 -2.01 14.89
C ALA A 110 -0.67 -3.13 13.85
N LEU A 111 0.45 -3.28 13.17
CA LEU A 111 0.68 -4.37 12.21
C LEU A 111 0.68 -5.74 12.92
N SER A 112 1.24 -5.83 14.13
CA SER A 112 1.22 -7.05 14.94
C SER A 112 -0.20 -7.47 15.31
N GLY A 113 -1.01 -6.53 15.79
CA GLY A 113 -2.42 -6.79 16.11
C GLY A 113 -3.23 -7.21 14.90
N ALA A 114 -3.01 -6.58 13.75
CA ALA A 114 -3.65 -6.96 12.50
C ALA A 114 -3.22 -8.37 12.05
N ALA A 115 -1.92 -8.66 12.09
CA ALA A 115 -1.38 -9.96 11.71
C ALA A 115 -1.92 -11.09 12.60
N GLU A 116 -1.94 -10.91 13.92
CA GLU A 116 -2.52 -11.89 14.84
C GLU A 116 -4.00 -12.13 14.56
N ALA A 117 -4.78 -11.06 14.38
CA ALA A 117 -6.21 -11.20 14.12
C ALA A 117 -6.50 -11.95 12.82
N LEU A 118 -5.72 -11.72 11.77
CA LEU A 118 -5.88 -12.37 10.47
C LEU A 118 -5.34 -13.80 10.46
N SER A 119 -4.29 -14.11 11.23
CA SER A 119 -3.71 -15.47 11.30
C SER A 119 -4.67 -16.53 11.86
N ARG A 120 -5.75 -16.10 12.49
CA ARG A 120 -6.83 -16.97 12.98
C ARG A 120 -7.70 -17.57 11.87
N SER A 121 -7.52 -17.13 10.61
CA SER A 121 -8.23 -17.66 9.44
C SER A 121 -7.23 -18.17 8.41
N PRO A 122 -7.40 -19.39 7.88
CA PRO A 122 -6.64 -19.84 6.73
C PRO A 122 -7.10 -19.03 5.49
N GLY A 123 -6.17 -18.62 4.66
CA GLY A 123 -6.52 -17.94 3.41
C GLY A 123 -5.51 -16.88 2.99
N TYR A 124 -5.90 -16.17 1.96
CA TYR A 124 -5.12 -15.07 1.39
C TYR A 124 -5.39 -13.79 2.17
N ALA A 125 -4.37 -13.30 2.85
CA ALA A 125 -4.51 -12.13 3.70
C ALA A 125 -3.97 -10.88 3.04
N SER A 126 -4.54 -9.72 3.41
CA SER A 126 -3.92 -8.42 3.17
C SER A 126 -4.13 -7.48 4.35
N ILE A 127 -3.13 -6.60 4.59
CA ILE A 127 -3.22 -5.51 5.55
C ILE A 127 -3.15 -4.21 4.77
N ASN A 128 -4.13 -3.32 4.99
CA ASN A 128 -4.35 -2.15 4.16
C ASN A 128 -4.47 -0.89 5.01
N TRP A 129 -4.04 0.23 4.46
CA TRP A 129 -4.19 1.54 5.10
C TRP A 129 -4.64 2.58 4.08
N ASN A 130 -5.80 3.16 4.33
CA ASN A 130 -6.27 4.37 3.64
C ASN A 130 -6.04 5.55 4.58
N TYR A 131 -5.11 6.44 4.23
CA TYR A 131 -4.83 7.60 5.07
C TYR A 131 -5.39 8.88 4.43
N LEU A 132 -6.32 9.53 5.15
CA LEU A 132 -7.10 10.71 4.77
C LEU A 132 -8.22 10.42 3.74
N PRO A 133 -9.25 11.29 3.67
CA PRO A 133 -10.42 11.10 2.79
C PRO A 133 -10.09 10.99 1.30
N SER A 134 -9.07 11.71 0.80
CA SER A 134 -8.63 11.60 -0.59
C SER A 134 -8.04 10.23 -0.95
N ALA A 135 -7.60 9.48 0.06
CA ALA A 135 -7.21 8.07 -0.09
C ALA A 135 -8.38 7.08 0.12
N GLY A 136 -9.59 7.58 0.33
CA GLY A 136 -10.78 6.76 0.55
C GLY A 136 -11.03 6.39 2.02
N ALA A 137 -10.38 7.05 2.98
CA ALA A 137 -10.68 6.85 4.40
C ALA A 137 -12.03 7.46 4.75
N SER A 138 -13.00 6.62 5.18
CA SER A 138 -14.31 7.09 5.65
C SER A 138 -14.26 7.65 7.08
N ILE A 139 -13.28 7.20 7.87
CA ILE A 139 -13.00 7.69 9.21
C ILE A 139 -11.56 8.22 9.21
N VAL A 140 -11.39 9.47 9.63
CA VAL A 140 -10.09 10.15 9.60
C VAL A 140 -9.13 9.61 10.66
N HIS A 141 -9.65 9.13 11.80
CA HIS A 141 -8.83 8.51 12.84
C HIS A 141 -7.95 7.40 12.25
N PRO A 142 -6.62 7.45 12.41
CA PRO A 142 -5.71 6.53 11.73
C PRO A 142 -5.98 5.07 12.08
N HIS A 143 -6.27 4.27 11.06
CA HIS A 143 -6.57 2.85 11.24
C HIS A 143 -6.13 2.03 10.04
N LEU A 144 -5.74 0.79 10.30
CA LEU A 144 -5.54 -0.24 9.29
C LEU A 144 -6.84 -1.04 9.11
N GLN A 145 -6.98 -1.64 7.94
CA GLN A 145 -8.00 -2.66 7.68
C GLN A 145 -7.31 -3.93 7.20
N GLY A 146 -7.68 -5.06 7.77
CA GLY A 146 -7.19 -6.36 7.34
C GLY A 146 -8.32 -7.22 6.80
N ILE A 147 -8.07 -7.91 5.71
CA ILE A 147 -8.98 -8.92 5.15
C ILE A 147 -8.26 -10.24 4.96
N ALA A 148 -8.98 -11.35 5.11
CA ALA A 148 -8.52 -12.66 4.73
C ALA A 148 -9.70 -13.48 4.19
N ASP A 149 -9.50 -14.10 3.02
CA ASP A 149 -10.50 -14.86 2.29
C ASP A 149 -9.91 -16.19 1.82
N THR A 150 -10.75 -17.19 1.57
CA THR A 150 -10.35 -18.49 1.01
C THR A 150 -9.88 -18.36 -0.44
N GLU A 151 -10.30 -17.32 -1.13
CA GLU A 151 -9.82 -16.97 -2.47
C GLU A 151 -9.02 -15.67 -2.45
N PRO A 152 -7.96 -15.53 -3.27
CA PRO A 152 -7.19 -14.30 -3.33
C PRO A 152 -8.01 -13.17 -3.98
N THR A 153 -7.78 -11.93 -3.56
CA THR A 153 -8.24 -10.79 -4.34
C THR A 153 -7.67 -10.85 -5.76
N PHE A 154 -8.34 -10.22 -6.73
CA PHE A 154 -7.94 -10.28 -8.14
C PHE A 154 -6.45 -9.96 -8.35
N LEU A 155 -5.97 -8.89 -7.76
CA LEU A 155 -4.57 -8.47 -7.90
C LEU A 155 -3.60 -9.47 -7.25
N ALA A 156 -3.88 -9.92 -6.03
CA ALA A 156 -3.06 -10.91 -5.34
C ALA A 156 -3.00 -12.22 -6.13
N GLY A 157 -4.15 -12.73 -6.58
CA GLY A 157 -4.23 -13.94 -7.39
C GLY A 157 -3.45 -13.85 -8.70
N LEU A 158 -3.51 -12.69 -9.36
CA LEU A 158 -2.76 -12.44 -10.59
C LEU A 158 -1.23 -12.52 -10.35
N TYR A 159 -0.72 -11.86 -9.31
CA TYR A 159 0.71 -11.91 -8.97
C TYR A 159 1.14 -13.30 -8.52
N ILE A 160 0.36 -13.96 -7.65
CA ILE A 160 0.66 -15.30 -7.15
C ILE A 160 0.74 -16.31 -8.30
N ALA A 161 -0.27 -16.35 -9.17
CA ALA A 161 -0.31 -17.27 -10.30
C ALA A 161 0.82 -17.01 -11.30
N ALA A 162 1.09 -15.74 -11.62
CA ALA A 162 2.13 -15.36 -12.55
C ALA A 162 3.54 -15.64 -11.99
N ALA A 163 3.78 -15.38 -10.70
CA ALA A 163 5.06 -15.65 -10.05
C ALA A 163 5.35 -17.16 -9.95
N ARG A 164 4.34 -17.98 -9.69
CA ARG A 164 4.47 -19.45 -9.70
C ARG A 164 4.80 -19.97 -11.11
N ARG A 165 4.15 -19.43 -12.13
CA ARG A 165 4.46 -19.75 -13.52
C ARG A 165 5.90 -19.36 -13.87
N TYR A 166 6.32 -18.15 -13.48
CA TYR A 166 7.68 -17.68 -13.70
C TYR A 166 8.71 -18.64 -13.08
N LEU A 167 8.49 -19.09 -11.84
CA LEU A 167 9.35 -20.07 -11.20
C LEU A 167 9.41 -21.39 -11.98
N ALA A 168 8.26 -21.87 -12.47
CA ALA A 168 8.20 -23.11 -13.26
C ALA A 168 8.97 -22.98 -14.60
N ASP A 169 8.84 -21.84 -15.26
CA ASP A 169 9.44 -21.60 -16.58
C ASP A 169 10.94 -21.27 -16.50
N HIS A 170 11.41 -20.62 -15.43
CA HIS A 170 12.78 -20.09 -15.33
C HIS A 170 13.64 -20.75 -14.23
N GLY A 171 13.04 -21.53 -13.32
CA GLY A 171 13.73 -22.12 -12.18
C GLY A 171 14.18 -21.11 -11.10
N ARG A 172 13.79 -19.86 -11.20
CA ARG A 172 14.15 -18.74 -10.31
C ARG A 172 12.91 -17.99 -9.87
N LEU A 173 12.96 -17.34 -8.70
CA LEU A 173 11.88 -16.47 -8.25
C LEU A 173 11.87 -15.16 -9.04
N TYR A 174 10.72 -14.75 -9.55
CA TYR A 174 10.56 -13.45 -10.20
C TYR A 174 11.01 -12.29 -9.30
N TRP A 175 10.70 -12.38 -8.02
CA TRP A 175 11.01 -11.32 -7.04
C TRP A 175 12.51 -11.15 -6.83
N ASP A 176 13.30 -12.22 -6.90
CA ASP A 176 14.76 -12.14 -6.81
C ASP A 176 15.33 -11.46 -8.06
N ASP A 177 14.84 -11.82 -9.23
CA ASP A 177 15.24 -11.20 -10.50
C ASP A 177 14.80 -9.72 -10.57
N LEU A 178 13.61 -9.40 -10.02
CA LEU A 178 13.13 -8.02 -9.90
C LEU A 178 14.06 -7.20 -8.99
N VAL A 179 14.37 -7.69 -7.81
CA VAL A 179 15.27 -7.02 -6.84
C VAL A 179 16.64 -6.78 -7.46
N GLU A 180 17.23 -7.79 -8.11
CA GLU A 180 18.52 -7.65 -8.78
C GLU A 180 18.49 -6.57 -9.87
N HIS A 181 17.42 -6.54 -10.67
CA HIS A 181 17.24 -5.54 -11.73
C HIS A 181 17.05 -4.13 -11.16
N GLU A 182 16.16 -3.99 -10.19
CA GLU A 182 15.80 -2.69 -9.64
C GLU A 182 16.91 -2.07 -8.80
N ARG A 183 17.76 -2.87 -8.13
CA ARG A 183 18.92 -2.38 -7.36
C ARG A 183 19.88 -1.53 -8.21
N ARG A 184 19.92 -1.76 -9.51
CA ARG A 184 20.78 -1.03 -10.46
C ARG A 184 20.03 0.05 -11.26
N SER A 185 18.78 0.27 -10.98
CA SER A 185 17.94 1.22 -11.72
C SER A 185 17.81 2.56 -10.99
N GLY A 186 17.38 3.61 -11.69
CA GLY A 186 17.00 4.90 -11.09
C GLY A 186 15.77 4.82 -10.18
N ARG A 187 15.10 3.66 -10.09
CA ARG A 187 13.93 3.41 -9.24
C ARG A 187 14.28 2.87 -7.87
N PHE A 188 15.51 2.45 -7.62
CA PHE A 188 15.96 2.01 -6.30
C PHE A 188 15.88 3.17 -5.28
N LEU A 189 15.34 2.91 -4.10
CA LEU A 189 15.27 3.87 -3.02
C LEU A 189 16.22 3.52 -1.87
N PHE A 190 16.02 2.36 -1.26
CA PHE A 190 16.85 1.84 -0.18
C PHE A 190 16.58 0.34 0.04
N GLU A 191 17.45 -0.28 0.81
CA GLU A 191 17.34 -1.68 1.23
C GLU A 191 17.87 -1.80 2.66
N ASP A 192 17.12 -2.48 3.47
CA ASP A 192 17.48 -3.01 4.78
C ASP A 192 17.09 -4.50 4.80
N GLU A 193 16.27 -4.97 5.74
CA GLU A 193 15.67 -6.31 5.69
C GLU A 193 14.61 -6.45 4.58
N ILE A 194 14.14 -5.34 4.05
CA ILE A 194 13.14 -5.25 2.98
C ILE A 194 13.71 -4.37 1.86
N PHE A 195 13.57 -4.83 0.62
CA PHE A 195 13.99 -4.08 -0.57
C PHE A 195 12.91 -3.10 -1.02
N TRP A 196 13.25 -1.82 -1.19
CA TRP A 196 12.31 -0.76 -1.57
C TRP A 196 12.70 -0.08 -2.89
N SER A 197 11.78 -0.07 -3.84
CA SER A 197 11.95 0.61 -5.13
C SER A 197 10.64 1.20 -5.65
N ALA A 198 10.72 2.20 -6.50
CA ALA A 198 9.57 2.66 -7.27
C ALA A 198 9.12 1.56 -8.23
N SER A 199 7.82 1.36 -8.37
CA SER A 199 7.26 0.38 -9.31
C SER A 199 7.54 0.82 -10.75
N PRO A 200 8.11 -0.04 -11.61
CA PRO A 200 8.34 0.31 -13.01
C PRO A 200 7.04 0.48 -13.83
N VAL A 201 5.96 -0.18 -13.38
CA VAL A 201 4.62 -0.10 -13.95
C VAL A 201 3.63 0.20 -12.83
N PRO A 202 3.53 1.48 -12.41
CA PRO A 202 2.77 1.86 -11.22
C PRO A 202 1.27 1.63 -11.36
N LEU A 203 0.65 1.18 -10.26
CA LEU A 203 -0.80 1.07 -10.07
C LEU A 203 -1.44 2.41 -9.68
N GLY A 204 -0.65 3.38 -9.30
CA GLY A 204 -1.05 4.73 -8.93
C GLY A 204 0.14 5.66 -8.83
N GLU A 205 -0.11 6.93 -8.54
CA GLU A 205 0.93 7.95 -8.54
C GLU A 205 2.04 7.63 -7.53
N ARG A 206 3.30 7.71 -7.97
CA ARG A 206 4.50 7.49 -7.15
C ARG A 206 4.52 6.15 -6.42
N GLU A 207 3.98 5.09 -7.02
CA GLU A 207 3.97 3.79 -6.35
C GLU A 207 5.37 3.33 -5.98
N VAL A 208 5.56 3.02 -4.70
CA VAL A 208 6.76 2.38 -4.14
C VAL A 208 6.38 1.00 -3.64
N ARG A 209 7.22 0.01 -3.95
CA ARG A 209 7.05 -1.37 -3.48
C ARG A 209 8.17 -1.77 -2.53
N GLY A 210 7.77 -2.39 -1.40
CA GLY A 210 8.65 -3.11 -0.49
C GLY A 210 8.51 -4.61 -0.72
N VAL A 211 9.56 -5.30 -1.18
CA VAL A 211 9.56 -6.76 -1.39
C VAL A 211 10.04 -7.43 -0.12
N LEU A 212 9.16 -8.23 0.50
CA LEU A 212 9.46 -8.95 1.73
C LEU A 212 10.15 -10.29 1.40
N PRO A 213 11.06 -10.79 2.25
CA PRO A 213 11.68 -12.10 2.05
C PRO A 213 10.78 -13.29 2.46
N VAL A 214 9.51 -13.03 2.77
CA VAL A 214 8.49 -14.03 3.14
C VAL A 214 7.35 -14.04 2.14
N SER A 215 6.52 -15.08 2.17
CA SER A 215 5.36 -15.22 1.27
C SER A 215 4.04 -15.12 2.00
N THR A 216 3.96 -15.62 3.22
CA THR A 216 2.73 -15.75 3.99
C THR A 216 2.71 -14.82 5.20
N LEU A 217 1.51 -14.54 5.69
CA LEU A 217 1.32 -13.73 6.90
C LEU A 217 1.93 -14.41 8.14
N ALA A 218 1.98 -15.73 8.18
CA ALA A 218 2.52 -16.48 9.32
C ALA A 218 4.02 -16.20 9.56
N ASP A 219 4.75 -15.82 8.51
CA ASP A 219 6.20 -15.61 8.54
C ASP A 219 6.60 -14.15 8.76
N ILE A 220 5.63 -13.24 8.90
CA ILE A 220 5.89 -11.78 8.90
C ILE A 220 6.59 -11.29 10.18
N GLY A 221 6.48 -12.03 11.29
CA GLY A 221 6.91 -11.57 12.62
C GLY A 221 8.25 -10.82 12.66
N PRO A 222 9.35 -11.41 12.16
CA PRO A 222 10.66 -10.74 12.16
C PRO A 222 10.73 -9.46 11.31
N TYR A 223 9.78 -9.26 10.40
CA TYR A 223 9.78 -8.17 9.42
C TYR A 223 8.76 -7.06 9.74
N ILE A 224 8.01 -7.17 10.83
CA ILE A 224 6.99 -6.17 11.20
C ILE A 224 7.63 -4.81 11.48
N GLU A 225 8.68 -4.76 12.30
CA GLU A 225 9.34 -3.49 12.62
C GLU A 225 10.11 -2.90 11.43
N PRO A 226 10.91 -3.65 10.65
CA PRO A 226 11.47 -3.20 9.37
C PRO A 226 10.40 -2.69 8.39
N LEU A 227 9.27 -3.39 8.28
CA LEU A 227 8.16 -2.98 7.41
C LEU A 227 7.55 -1.66 7.86
N ALA A 228 7.27 -1.50 9.16
CA ALA A 228 6.78 -0.25 9.72
C ALA A 228 7.74 0.91 9.46
N GLY A 229 9.04 0.69 9.69
CA GLY A 229 10.09 1.67 9.42
C GLY A 229 10.14 2.07 7.94
N GLY A 230 10.11 1.10 7.04
CA GLY A 230 10.10 1.32 5.60
C GLY A 230 8.88 2.10 5.13
N ILE A 231 7.67 1.71 5.57
CA ILE A 231 6.42 2.43 5.27
C ILE A 231 6.52 3.89 5.70
N LEU A 232 6.93 4.16 6.95
CA LEU A 232 7.00 5.52 7.46
C LEU A 232 8.05 6.36 6.73
N ARG A 233 9.16 5.76 6.33
CA ARG A 233 10.19 6.44 5.51
C ARG A 233 9.64 6.87 4.15
N ILE A 234 8.81 6.03 3.50
CA ILE A 234 8.15 6.41 2.25
C ILE A 234 7.06 7.45 2.48
N VAL A 235 6.31 7.38 3.58
CA VAL A 235 5.32 8.39 3.95
C VAL A 235 5.97 9.77 4.15
N GLU A 236 7.12 9.85 4.83
CA GLU A 236 7.87 11.12 4.96
C GLU A 236 8.40 11.60 3.61
N PHE A 237 8.85 10.69 2.74
CA PHE A 237 9.23 11.04 1.37
C PHE A 237 8.03 11.63 0.59
N TYR A 238 6.84 11.06 0.66
CA TYR A 238 5.66 11.65 0.02
C TYR A 238 5.34 13.04 0.56
N ARG A 239 5.49 13.25 1.87
CA ARG A 239 5.30 14.57 2.50
C ARG A 239 6.31 15.59 2.01
N SER A 240 7.57 15.21 1.85
CA SER A 240 8.60 16.10 1.27
C SER A 240 8.26 16.54 -0.16
N LEU A 241 7.48 15.73 -0.88
CA LEU A 241 6.95 16.03 -2.21
C LEU A 241 5.58 16.74 -2.19
N GLY A 242 5.11 17.19 -1.01
CA GLY A 242 3.84 17.88 -0.84
C GLY A 242 2.60 17.00 -0.87
N THR A 243 2.76 15.66 -0.74
CA THR A 243 1.63 14.72 -0.73
C THR A 243 1.42 14.16 0.67
N HIS A 244 0.20 14.27 1.19
CA HIS A 244 -0.13 13.85 2.55
C HIS A 244 -1.00 12.59 2.61
N ALA A 245 -1.85 12.37 1.61
CA ALA A 245 -2.73 11.22 1.54
C ALA A 245 -2.09 10.06 0.77
N PHE A 246 -2.33 8.83 1.23
CA PHE A 246 -1.75 7.64 0.61
C PHE A 246 -2.60 6.40 0.87
N ASN A 247 -2.42 5.39 0.02
CA ASN A 247 -2.85 4.03 0.29
C ASN A 247 -1.64 3.13 0.50
N VAL A 248 -1.78 2.16 1.41
CA VAL A 248 -0.84 1.05 1.59
C VAL A 248 -1.61 -0.25 1.46
N SER A 249 -1.02 -1.25 0.83
CA SER A 249 -1.51 -2.63 0.83
C SER A 249 -0.34 -3.59 0.92
N ILE A 250 -0.42 -4.55 1.84
CA ILE A 250 0.54 -5.63 1.99
C ILE A 250 -0.20 -6.91 1.61
N LEU A 251 0.27 -7.60 0.58
CA LEU A 251 -0.38 -8.78 0.00
C LEU A 251 0.39 -10.04 0.34
N PHE A 252 -0.30 -11.03 0.90
CA PHE A 252 0.26 -12.32 1.32
C PHE A 252 -0.35 -13.47 0.52
N ASP A 253 0.43 -14.54 0.35
CA ASP A 253 -0.06 -15.83 -0.12
C ASP A 253 -0.73 -16.60 1.04
N ALA A 254 -1.51 -17.61 0.71
CA ALA A 254 -2.17 -18.44 1.70
C ALA A 254 -1.15 -19.28 2.49
N PRO A 255 -1.41 -19.63 3.77
CA PRO A 255 -0.59 -20.56 4.54
C PRO A 255 -0.45 -21.92 3.83
N GLY A 256 0.76 -22.48 3.83
CA GLY A 256 1.05 -23.76 3.16
C GLY A 256 1.10 -23.66 1.63
N ALA A 257 0.96 -22.48 1.06
CA ALA A 257 1.09 -22.25 -0.36
C ALA A 257 2.50 -22.61 -0.86
N GLY A 258 2.59 -23.10 -2.09
CA GLY A 258 3.84 -23.48 -2.71
C GLY A 258 4.79 -22.30 -2.93
N ARG A 259 6.04 -22.60 -3.28
CA ARG A 259 7.06 -21.59 -3.61
C ARG A 259 6.65 -20.79 -4.85
N GLY A 260 7.19 -19.59 -4.99
CA GLY A 260 7.05 -18.75 -6.19
C GLY A 260 6.66 -17.31 -5.90
N HIS A 261 5.80 -17.08 -4.92
CA HIS A 261 5.39 -15.74 -4.50
C HIS A 261 6.27 -15.22 -3.36
N ARG A 262 6.45 -13.90 -3.30
CA ARG A 262 6.88 -13.16 -2.11
C ARG A 262 5.82 -12.12 -1.76
N ALA A 263 5.56 -11.94 -0.49
CA ALA A 263 4.73 -10.85 -0.03
C ALA A 263 5.37 -9.52 -0.42
N PHE A 264 4.55 -8.54 -0.78
CA PHE A 264 5.03 -7.21 -1.05
C PHE A 264 4.08 -6.16 -0.50
N CYS A 265 4.66 -5.06 -0.06
CA CYS A 265 3.97 -3.86 0.35
C CYS A 265 3.94 -2.88 -0.83
N SER A 266 2.78 -2.38 -1.20
CA SER A 266 2.62 -1.31 -2.19
C SER A 266 2.10 -0.06 -1.51
N LEU A 267 2.79 1.07 -1.72
CA LEU A 267 2.36 2.40 -1.29
C LEU A 267 2.09 3.25 -2.51
N ILE A 268 0.97 3.95 -2.51
CA ILE A 268 0.57 4.87 -3.59
C ILE A 268 0.26 6.23 -2.98
N ALA A 269 0.87 7.28 -3.52
CA ALA A 269 0.53 8.66 -3.18
C ALA A 269 -0.82 9.03 -3.80
N ARG A 270 -1.66 9.76 -3.05
CA ARG A 270 -2.96 10.20 -3.54
C ARG A 270 -2.96 11.72 -3.70
N LEU A 271 -3.31 12.14 -4.91
CA LEU A 271 -3.31 13.56 -5.31
C LEU A 271 -4.74 14.07 -5.39
N ASN A 272 -4.93 15.36 -5.06
CA ASN A 272 -6.18 16.04 -5.34
C ASN A 272 -6.02 16.91 -6.60
N PRO A 273 -6.78 16.61 -7.66
CA PRO A 273 -6.68 17.37 -8.90
C PRO A 273 -7.12 18.84 -8.76
N ASN A 274 -7.95 19.16 -7.78
CA ASN A 274 -8.42 20.50 -7.44
C ASN A 274 -9.10 20.51 -6.06
N SER A 275 -9.44 21.69 -5.55
CA SER A 275 -10.06 21.87 -4.22
C SER A 275 -11.45 21.23 -4.05
N LEU A 276 -12.12 20.88 -5.15
CA LEU A 276 -13.45 20.24 -5.14
C LEU A 276 -13.37 18.72 -5.23
N SER A 277 -12.22 18.17 -5.64
CA SER A 277 -12.04 16.73 -5.82
C SER A 277 -11.62 16.07 -4.51
N MET A 278 -12.36 15.02 -4.13
CA MET A 278 -12.00 14.15 -2.99
C MET A 278 -11.15 12.95 -3.41
N CYS A 279 -10.93 12.74 -4.71
CA CYS A 279 -10.24 11.56 -5.24
C CYS A 279 -9.58 11.89 -6.58
N ASP A 280 -8.44 11.28 -6.85
CA ASP A 280 -7.69 11.35 -8.10
C ASP A 280 -8.02 10.21 -9.09
N SER A 281 -8.84 9.24 -8.69
CA SER A 281 -9.27 8.14 -9.55
C SER A 281 -10.35 8.59 -10.51
N ALA A 282 -10.11 8.38 -11.82
CA ALA A 282 -11.01 8.71 -12.91
C ALA A 282 -11.39 7.45 -13.71
N PHE A 283 -11.95 7.62 -14.92
CA PHE A 283 -12.38 6.51 -15.74
C PHE A 283 -11.24 5.57 -16.19
N MET A 284 -10.02 6.10 -16.33
CA MET A 284 -8.88 5.29 -16.73
C MET A 284 -8.53 4.25 -15.68
N GLU A 285 -8.50 4.64 -14.40
CA GLU A 285 -8.25 3.76 -13.27
C GLU A 285 -9.42 2.80 -13.03
N ARG A 286 -10.66 3.30 -13.13
CA ARG A 286 -11.87 2.57 -12.72
C ARG A 286 -12.44 1.66 -13.81
N LEU A 287 -12.45 2.12 -15.06
CA LEU A 287 -13.13 1.41 -16.16
C LEU A 287 -12.15 0.75 -17.14
N HIS A 288 -10.92 1.25 -17.23
CA HIS A 288 -9.90 0.68 -18.09
C HIS A 288 -8.79 -0.06 -17.34
N LEU A 289 -8.71 0.08 -16.01
CA LEU A 289 -7.65 -0.50 -15.17
C LEU A 289 -6.23 -0.15 -15.68
N GLU A 290 -6.10 1.04 -16.26
CA GLU A 290 -4.84 1.60 -16.76
C GLU A 290 -4.63 2.98 -16.13
N PRO A 291 -3.93 3.10 -14.99
CA PRO A 291 -3.70 4.37 -14.35
C PRO A 291 -2.85 5.32 -15.19
N VAL A 292 -3.13 6.62 -15.07
CA VAL A 292 -2.38 7.69 -15.70
C VAL A 292 -1.49 8.35 -14.66
N ILE A 293 -0.21 8.07 -14.75
CA ILE A 293 0.83 8.48 -13.81
C ILE A 293 1.48 9.77 -14.29
N LEU A 294 1.78 10.67 -13.37
CA LEU A 294 2.39 11.98 -13.66
C LEU A 294 3.91 11.95 -13.49
N THR A 295 4.40 11.23 -12.50
CA THR A 295 5.83 11.17 -12.14
C THR A 295 6.50 9.97 -12.81
N LEU A 296 7.65 10.18 -13.44
CA LEU A 296 8.48 9.07 -13.93
C LEU A 296 9.02 8.26 -12.73
N PRO A 297 8.81 6.94 -12.68
CA PRO A 297 9.35 6.11 -11.61
C PRO A 297 10.87 6.19 -11.44
N GLU A 298 11.59 6.43 -12.53
CA GLU A 298 13.05 6.58 -12.56
C GLU A 298 13.53 7.81 -11.78
N ASP A 299 12.71 8.85 -11.67
CA ASP A 299 13.05 10.07 -10.94
C ASP A 299 12.94 9.89 -9.43
N LEU A 300 12.16 8.92 -8.97
CA LEU A 300 11.86 8.75 -7.54
C LEU A 300 13.11 8.38 -6.73
N GLY A 301 14.04 7.60 -7.28
CA GLY A 301 15.30 7.28 -6.59
C GLY A 301 16.16 8.51 -6.36
N ALA A 302 16.29 9.37 -7.36
CA ALA A 302 17.05 10.62 -7.26
C ALA A 302 16.38 11.62 -6.29
N LEU A 303 15.05 11.77 -6.39
CA LEU A 303 14.26 12.62 -5.47
C LEU A 303 14.37 12.14 -4.01
N PHE A 304 14.32 10.83 -3.78
CA PHE A 304 14.47 10.25 -2.45
C PHE A 304 15.86 10.51 -1.86
N SER A 305 16.90 10.41 -2.67
CA SER A 305 18.30 10.62 -2.25
C SER A 305 18.64 12.09 -2.06
N GLY A 306 18.06 12.99 -2.84
CA GLY A 306 18.30 14.44 -2.79
C GLY A 306 17.56 15.18 -1.66
N GLY A 307 16.58 14.54 -1.02
CA GLY A 307 15.83 15.07 0.10
C GLY A 307 16.46 14.78 1.48
N LYS A 308 17.70 14.29 1.51
CA LYS A 308 18.48 14.01 2.75
C LYS A 308 19.32 15.19 3.16
#